data_723d9fe5e2d0109206c01ad021f2416a
#
_entry.id   723d9fe5e2d0109206c01ad021f2416a
#
_cell.length_a   1.000
_cell.length_b   1.000
_cell.length_c   1.000
_cell.angle_alpha   90.00
_cell.angle_beta   90.00
_cell.angle_gamma   90.00
#
_symmetry.space_group_name_H-M   'P 1'
#
loop_
_entity.id
_entity.type
_entity.pdbx_description
1 polymer ?
#
loop_
_entity_poly.entity_id
_entity_poly.type
_entity_poly.pdbx_seq_one_letter_code
_entity_poly.pdbx_strand_id
1 'polypeptide(L)'
;MPKPRKCQIAVDATPYYHCVSRCVRRAFLCGLDPYTQVSYEHRRGWVEQKILALGQVFCIDVCAYAVMSNHYHVVLFINSSEQAQLTDFEVLERWSQLFRGNLIVNRYVRGDDLCEAELYVVNQVAELWRERLGNISWFMKVLNEHIAREANREDVCTGKFWEPDADQGFKSQALLDDKALAACLAYVDLNPIRAKMAESPETSEHTSAKKWIDAAKRTKSNALSLNQPNILLPFIGNPRESMPIGLPFKLTDYLDLLYWTGCILRHDKRGAIDESLPPILKRLKIEPKNWLQNVKYFETNFKVMAGSLSSVKFKCTHLGYQRVPATSPILT
;
A
#
# COMPACT_ATOMS: atom_id res chain seq x y z
N MET A 1 -5.98 10.85 -23.44
CA MET A 1 -4.76 11.33 -22.75
C MET A 1 -4.81 10.89 -21.30
N PRO A 2 -3.71 10.43 -20.71
CA PRO A 2 -3.64 10.14 -19.28
C PRO A 2 -3.93 11.43 -18.49
N LYS A 3 -4.77 11.33 -17.44
CA LYS A 3 -5.03 12.48 -16.58
C LYS A 3 -3.88 12.67 -15.60
N PRO A 4 -3.47 13.93 -15.27
CA PRO A 4 -2.46 14.17 -14.26
C PRO A 4 -2.85 13.53 -12.92
N ARG A 5 -1.89 12.99 -12.17
CA ARG A 5 -2.17 12.27 -10.91
C ARG A 5 -2.83 13.11 -9.83
N LYS A 6 -2.53 14.41 -9.76
CA LYS A 6 -3.23 15.32 -8.87
C LYS A 6 -4.75 15.38 -9.12
N CYS A 7 -5.20 14.93 -10.30
CA CYS A 7 -6.62 14.75 -10.61
C CYS A 7 -7.13 13.33 -10.30
N GLN A 8 -6.26 12.41 -9.89
CA GLN A 8 -6.61 11.02 -9.53
C GLN A 8 -6.57 10.80 -8.02
N ILE A 9 -5.70 11.54 -7.31
CA ILE A 9 -5.55 11.49 -5.85
C ILE A 9 -6.36 12.63 -5.26
N ALA A 10 -7.43 12.30 -4.55
CA ALA A 10 -8.29 13.24 -3.83
C ALA A 10 -8.53 12.66 -2.43
N VAL A 11 -7.83 13.22 -1.45
CA VAL A 11 -7.87 12.75 -0.05
C VAL A 11 -9.27 12.93 0.54
N ASP A 12 -10.00 13.95 0.10
CA ASP A 12 -11.39 14.21 0.51
C ASP A 12 -12.37 13.08 0.09
N ALA A 13 -12.00 12.31 -0.93
CA ALA A 13 -12.85 11.21 -1.41
C ALA A 13 -12.45 9.86 -0.78
N THR A 14 -11.19 9.64 -0.53
CA THR A 14 -10.63 8.49 0.20
C THR A 14 -9.16 8.74 0.54
N PRO A 15 -8.70 8.33 1.72
CA PRO A 15 -7.28 8.31 2.04
C PRO A 15 -6.56 7.04 1.56
N TYR A 16 -7.28 6.01 1.07
CA TYR A 16 -6.73 4.69 0.74
C TYR A 16 -6.43 4.54 -0.76
N TYR A 17 -5.22 4.11 -1.07
CA TYR A 17 -4.76 3.91 -2.45
C TYR A 17 -3.98 2.61 -2.59
N HIS A 18 -4.30 1.84 -3.64
CA HIS A 18 -3.51 0.71 -4.09
C HIS A 18 -2.53 1.15 -5.17
N CYS A 19 -1.24 0.89 -4.97
CA CYS A 19 -0.18 1.23 -5.91
C CYS A 19 0.56 -0.04 -6.37
N VAL A 20 0.94 -0.06 -7.65
CA VAL A 20 1.64 -1.19 -8.28
C VAL A 20 2.77 -0.67 -9.14
N SER A 21 3.96 -1.23 -8.99
CA SER A 21 5.08 -1.01 -9.91
C SER A 21 5.56 -2.35 -10.48
N ARG A 22 5.78 -2.38 -11.80
CA ARG A 22 6.25 -3.56 -12.54
C ARG A 22 7.57 -3.26 -13.22
N CYS A 23 8.52 -4.21 -13.17
CA CYS A 23 9.80 -4.04 -13.87
C CYS A 23 9.70 -4.38 -15.36
N VAL A 24 10.47 -3.64 -16.20
CA VAL A 24 10.54 -3.85 -17.65
C VAL A 24 11.50 -4.95 -18.07
N ARG A 25 12.48 -5.23 -17.24
CA ARG A 25 13.49 -6.24 -17.57
C ARG A 25 12.86 -7.63 -17.47
N ARG A 26 12.93 -8.36 -18.56
CA ARG A 26 12.43 -9.72 -18.74
C ARG A 26 12.21 -10.48 -17.43
N ALA A 27 11.44 -9.81 -16.56
CA ALA A 27 10.76 -10.40 -15.46
C ALA A 27 11.45 -10.49 -14.11
N PHE A 28 12.65 -10.10 -13.87
CA PHE A 28 13.21 -10.45 -12.56
C PHE A 28 13.50 -9.21 -11.71
N LEU A 29 12.43 -8.69 -11.07
CA LEU A 29 12.60 -7.94 -9.83
C LEU A 29 13.24 -8.87 -8.80
N CYS A 30 12.66 -10.08 -8.64
CA CYS A 30 13.08 -11.11 -7.68
C CYS A 30 12.91 -12.51 -8.31
N GLY A 31 13.51 -13.54 -7.70
CA GLY A 31 13.38 -14.92 -8.13
C GLY A 31 14.59 -15.46 -8.87
N LEU A 32 14.47 -16.67 -9.36
CA LEU A 32 15.52 -17.35 -10.14
C LEU A 32 15.36 -17.02 -11.62
N ASP A 33 16.40 -16.48 -12.25
CA ASP A 33 16.44 -16.33 -13.70
C ASP A 33 16.72 -17.72 -14.34
N PRO A 34 15.78 -18.27 -15.12
CA PRO A 34 15.95 -19.59 -15.70
C PRO A 34 17.03 -19.64 -16.79
N TYR A 35 17.45 -18.52 -17.36
CA TYR A 35 18.47 -18.47 -18.40
C TYR A 35 19.88 -18.39 -17.83
N THR A 36 20.08 -17.49 -16.86
CA THR A 36 21.40 -17.26 -16.24
C THR A 36 21.63 -18.08 -14.99
N GLN A 37 20.57 -18.73 -14.44
CA GLN A 37 20.55 -19.43 -13.16
C GLN A 37 20.96 -18.55 -11.96
N VAL A 38 20.92 -17.22 -12.12
CA VAL A 38 21.17 -16.26 -11.04
C VAL A 38 19.91 -16.08 -10.22
N SER A 39 20.03 -16.15 -8.90
CA SER A 39 18.92 -15.88 -7.98
C SER A 39 18.92 -14.43 -7.53
N TYR A 40 17.80 -13.74 -7.74
CA TYR A 40 17.52 -12.37 -7.29
C TYR A 40 16.55 -12.34 -6.11
N GLU A 41 16.37 -13.44 -5.38
CA GLU A 41 15.42 -13.54 -4.27
C GLU A 41 15.68 -12.51 -3.16
N HIS A 42 16.94 -12.20 -2.88
CA HIS A 42 17.34 -11.19 -1.88
C HIS A 42 16.74 -9.80 -2.14
N ARG A 43 16.42 -9.46 -3.40
CA ARG A 43 15.80 -8.17 -3.77
C ARG A 43 14.39 -7.99 -3.19
N ARG A 44 13.68 -9.10 -2.83
CA ARG A 44 12.40 -9.00 -2.11
C ARG A 44 12.56 -8.28 -0.78
N GLY A 45 13.64 -8.62 -0.06
CA GLY A 45 13.99 -7.96 1.18
C GLY A 45 14.26 -6.48 1.02
N TRP A 46 14.91 -6.05 -0.07
CA TRP A 46 15.14 -4.62 -0.34
C TRP A 46 13.82 -3.85 -0.52
N VAL A 47 12.90 -4.42 -1.31
CA VAL A 47 11.59 -3.79 -1.56
C VAL A 47 10.80 -3.70 -0.26
N GLU A 48 10.67 -4.81 0.48
CA GLU A 48 9.95 -4.86 1.76
C GLU A 48 10.53 -3.86 2.76
N GLN A 49 11.84 -3.90 3.00
CA GLN A 49 12.50 -3.01 3.95
C GLN A 49 12.31 -1.54 3.57
N LYS A 50 12.40 -1.22 2.27
CA LYS A 50 12.22 0.17 1.81
C LYS A 50 10.78 0.63 1.93
N ILE A 51 9.77 -0.20 1.62
CA ILE A 51 8.35 0.11 1.83
C ILE A 51 8.11 0.47 3.31
N LEU A 52 8.56 -0.39 4.21
CA LEU A 52 8.34 -0.21 5.65
C LEU A 52 9.11 0.99 6.22
N ALA A 53 10.36 1.22 5.77
CA ALA A 53 11.14 2.38 6.17
C ALA A 53 10.49 3.70 5.71
N LEU A 54 9.95 3.74 4.50
CA LEU A 54 9.26 4.94 4.00
C LEU A 54 7.97 5.22 4.76
N GLY A 55 7.22 4.19 5.20
CA GLY A 55 6.06 4.35 6.06
C GLY A 55 6.39 5.01 7.42
N GLN A 56 7.65 4.96 7.88
CA GLN A 56 8.07 5.64 9.12
C GLN A 56 8.50 7.10 8.89
N VAL A 57 8.78 7.48 7.65
CA VAL A 57 9.24 8.83 7.30
C VAL A 57 8.09 9.68 6.77
N PHE A 58 7.29 9.15 5.84
CA PHE A 58 6.16 9.83 5.25
C PHE A 58 4.96 9.86 6.23
N CYS A 59 4.07 10.84 6.06
CA CYS A 59 2.73 10.81 6.65
C CYS A 59 1.81 9.93 5.80
N ILE A 60 2.28 8.73 5.50
CA ILE A 60 1.61 7.72 4.68
C ILE A 60 1.85 6.37 5.32
N ASP A 61 0.80 5.79 5.88
CA ASP A 61 0.86 4.48 6.51
C ASP A 61 0.73 3.36 5.49
N VAL A 62 1.45 2.28 5.73
CA VAL A 62 1.37 1.05 4.92
C VAL A 62 0.27 0.16 5.48
N CYS A 63 -0.79 -0.08 4.68
CA CYS A 63 -1.90 -0.96 5.04
C CYS A 63 -1.61 -2.42 4.70
N ALA A 64 -1.12 -2.66 3.48
CA ALA A 64 -0.75 -4.00 3.00
C ALA A 64 0.31 -3.90 1.90
N TYR A 65 1.05 -4.98 1.70
CA TYR A 65 2.00 -5.10 0.58
C TYR A 65 2.24 -6.57 0.22
N ALA A 66 2.67 -6.80 -1.02
CA ALA A 66 3.17 -8.10 -1.49
C ALA A 66 4.26 -7.88 -2.54
N VAL A 67 5.41 -8.52 -2.35
CA VAL A 67 6.53 -8.45 -3.31
C VAL A 67 6.53 -9.70 -4.17
N MET A 68 6.19 -9.52 -5.45
CA MET A 68 6.09 -10.57 -6.46
C MET A 68 7.38 -10.69 -7.27
N SER A 69 7.46 -11.67 -8.16
CA SER A 69 8.70 -11.90 -8.95
C SER A 69 9.06 -10.76 -9.89
N ASN A 70 8.09 -10.05 -10.48
CA ASN A 70 8.32 -8.97 -11.45
C ASN A 70 7.60 -7.67 -11.15
N HIS A 71 6.90 -7.58 -10.01
CA HIS A 71 6.19 -6.38 -9.57
C HIS A 71 5.98 -6.44 -8.05
N TYR A 72 5.54 -5.34 -7.48
CA TYR A 72 5.05 -5.31 -6.10
C TYR A 72 3.75 -4.53 -6.02
N HIS A 73 2.95 -4.86 -5.02
CA HIS A 73 1.75 -4.16 -4.62
C HIS A 73 1.97 -3.48 -3.28
N VAL A 74 1.42 -2.30 -3.10
CA VAL A 74 1.33 -1.66 -1.79
C VAL A 74 -0.01 -0.94 -1.67
N VAL A 75 -0.68 -1.11 -0.52
CA VAL A 75 -1.88 -0.35 -0.15
C VAL A 75 -1.45 0.68 0.89
N LEU A 76 -1.71 1.93 0.59
CA LEU A 76 -1.28 3.09 1.35
C LEU A 76 -2.47 3.87 1.90
N PHE A 77 -2.31 4.43 3.09
CA PHE A 77 -3.24 5.35 3.73
C PHE A 77 -2.56 6.72 3.89
N ILE A 78 -3.15 7.78 3.35
CA ILE A 78 -2.64 9.14 3.52
C ILE A 78 -3.13 9.67 4.87
N ASN A 79 -2.19 9.88 5.80
CA ASN A 79 -2.47 10.37 7.15
C ASN A 79 -2.41 11.90 7.20
N SER A 80 -3.43 12.56 6.65
CA SER A 80 -3.51 14.02 6.62
C SER A 80 -3.58 14.64 8.01
N SER A 81 -4.10 13.91 9.00
CA SER A 81 -4.17 14.38 10.38
C SER A 81 -2.77 14.48 10.98
N GLU A 82 -1.95 13.45 10.82
CA GLU A 82 -0.55 13.48 11.25
C GLU A 82 0.22 14.57 10.52
N GLN A 83 0.08 14.64 9.17
CA GLN A 83 0.74 15.65 8.35
C GLN A 83 0.47 17.09 8.83
N ALA A 84 -0.78 17.38 9.23
CA ALA A 84 -1.18 18.69 9.71
C ALA A 84 -0.63 19.01 11.12
N GLN A 85 -0.35 18.01 11.93
CA GLN A 85 0.13 18.17 13.31
C GLN A 85 1.66 18.29 13.43
N LEU A 86 2.43 17.88 12.42
CA LEU A 86 3.89 17.99 12.46
C LEU A 86 4.32 19.47 12.61
N THR A 87 5.27 19.71 13.47
CA THR A 87 6.02 20.98 13.53
C THR A 87 6.95 21.10 12.32
N ASP A 88 7.39 22.32 12.00
CA ASP A 88 8.36 22.52 10.90
C ASP A 88 9.67 21.79 11.15
N PHE A 89 10.12 21.71 12.41
CA PHE A 89 11.30 20.94 12.77
C PHE A 89 11.14 19.45 12.44
N GLU A 90 10.03 18.83 12.84
CA GLU A 90 9.73 17.42 12.55
C GLU A 90 9.63 17.14 11.05
N VAL A 91 9.04 18.07 10.28
CA VAL A 91 9.00 17.98 8.81
C VAL A 91 10.39 17.96 8.21
N LEU A 92 11.24 18.90 8.64
CA LEU A 92 12.60 19.02 8.14
C LEU A 92 13.48 17.83 8.55
N GLU A 93 13.33 17.34 9.77
CA GLU A 93 14.04 16.17 10.29
C GLU A 93 13.65 14.92 9.51
N ARG A 94 12.34 14.64 9.31
CA ARG A 94 11.86 13.48 8.54
C ARG A 94 12.35 13.52 7.10
N TRP A 95 12.19 14.65 6.40
CA TRP A 95 12.61 14.76 5.00
C TRP A 95 14.11 14.65 4.83
N SER A 96 14.90 15.15 5.78
CA SER A 96 16.35 15.08 5.76
C SER A 96 16.91 13.64 5.83
N GLN A 97 16.11 12.66 6.27
CA GLN A 97 16.47 11.24 6.20
C GLN A 97 16.49 10.70 4.76
N LEU A 98 15.78 11.37 3.84
CA LEU A 98 15.66 10.96 2.44
C LEU A 98 16.55 11.78 1.51
N PHE A 99 16.65 13.10 1.77
CA PHE A 99 17.34 14.05 0.91
C PHE A 99 18.12 15.05 1.74
N ARG A 100 19.31 15.38 1.28
CA ARG A 100 20.10 16.45 1.90
C ARG A 100 19.37 17.78 1.78
N GLY A 101 19.19 18.46 2.90
CA GLY A 101 18.73 19.85 2.94
C GLY A 101 19.77 20.83 2.42
N ASN A 102 19.36 22.07 2.15
CA ASN A 102 20.28 23.15 1.91
C ASN A 102 21.03 23.54 3.21
N LEU A 103 22.04 24.41 3.10
CA LEU A 103 22.86 24.81 4.25
C LEU A 103 22.03 25.42 5.40
N ILE A 104 21.05 26.25 5.09
CA ILE A 104 20.19 26.93 6.08
C ILE A 104 19.33 25.92 6.84
N VAL A 105 18.70 24.98 6.14
CA VAL A 105 17.92 23.90 6.75
C VAL A 105 18.79 23.03 7.65
N ASN A 106 20.00 22.68 7.21
CA ASN A 106 20.93 21.88 8.00
C ASN A 106 21.38 22.61 9.27
N ARG A 107 21.56 23.94 9.23
CA ARG A 107 21.84 24.77 10.41
C ARG A 107 20.67 24.77 11.37
N TYR A 108 19.45 24.98 10.87
CA TYR A 108 18.22 24.95 11.66
C TYR A 108 18.04 23.62 12.41
N VAL A 109 18.19 22.50 11.71
CA VAL A 109 18.04 21.15 12.30
C VAL A 109 19.13 20.87 13.35
N ARG A 110 20.32 21.49 13.25
CA ARG A 110 21.36 21.40 14.26
C ARG A 110 21.13 22.30 15.47
N GLY A 111 20.16 23.23 15.41
CA GLY A 111 19.90 24.20 16.46
C GLY A 111 20.81 25.43 16.42
N ASP A 112 21.43 25.73 15.26
CA ASP A 112 22.23 26.94 15.08
C ASP A 112 21.33 28.19 15.08
N ASP A 113 21.80 29.31 15.56
CA ASP A 113 21.10 30.59 15.49
C ASP A 113 20.91 31.05 14.04
N LEU A 114 19.71 31.46 13.69
CA LEU A 114 19.35 31.95 12.37
C LEU A 114 18.74 33.36 12.45
N CYS A 115 19.02 34.19 11.46
CA CYS A 115 18.37 35.49 11.32
C CYS A 115 16.94 35.34 10.75
N GLU A 116 16.12 36.38 10.83
CA GLU A 116 14.72 36.37 10.33
C GLU A 116 14.61 35.97 8.87
N ALA A 117 15.52 36.43 8.01
CA ALA A 117 15.52 36.06 6.59
C ALA A 117 15.82 34.57 6.36
N GLU A 118 16.72 33.98 7.16
CA GLU A 118 17.01 32.54 7.14
C GLU A 118 15.82 31.73 7.65
N LEU A 119 15.17 32.16 8.74
CA LEU A 119 13.94 31.54 9.26
C LEU A 119 12.79 31.58 8.25
N TYR A 120 12.64 32.67 7.52
CA TYR A 120 11.66 32.72 6.41
C TYR A 120 11.92 31.64 5.36
N VAL A 121 13.18 31.43 4.96
CA VAL A 121 13.56 30.35 4.01
C VAL A 121 13.26 28.97 4.61
N VAL A 122 13.55 28.75 5.90
CA VAL A 122 13.22 27.50 6.60
C VAL A 122 11.73 27.19 6.51
N ASN A 123 10.87 28.15 6.82
CA ASN A 123 9.42 27.98 6.81
C ASN A 123 8.90 27.64 5.40
N GLN A 124 9.41 28.31 4.35
CA GLN A 124 9.04 27.99 2.96
C GLN A 124 9.44 26.54 2.57
N VAL A 125 10.62 26.11 3.00
CA VAL A 125 11.08 24.74 2.76
C VAL A 125 10.25 23.73 3.56
N ALA A 126 9.91 24.04 4.81
CA ALA A 126 9.10 23.17 5.66
C ALA A 126 7.68 22.98 5.06
N GLU A 127 7.03 24.06 4.59
CA GLU A 127 5.73 23.94 3.89
C GLU A 127 5.81 23.02 2.68
N LEU A 128 6.80 23.24 1.80
CA LEU A 128 7.00 22.43 0.61
C LEU A 128 7.25 20.94 0.96
N TRP A 129 8.05 20.67 2.00
CA TRP A 129 8.37 19.31 2.39
C TRP A 129 7.21 18.65 3.13
N ARG A 130 6.41 19.40 3.87
CA ARG A 130 5.16 18.95 4.48
C ARG A 130 4.20 18.40 3.42
N GLU A 131 3.98 19.12 2.32
CA GLU A 131 3.18 18.65 1.20
C GLU A 131 3.72 17.33 0.60
N ARG A 132 5.04 17.21 0.50
CA ARG A 132 5.69 16.01 -0.06
C ARG A 132 5.54 14.80 0.85
N LEU A 133 5.58 14.97 2.18
CA LEU A 133 5.43 13.90 3.16
C LEU A 133 4.05 13.20 3.08
N GLY A 134 2.99 13.90 2.67
CA GLY A 134 1.67 13.31 2.44
C GLY A 134 1.41 12.87 0.98
N ASN A 135 2.42 12.90 0.11
CA ASN A 135 2.23 12.71 -1.33
C ASN A 135 2.66 11.33 -1.81
N ILE A 136 1.70 10.50 -2.24
CA ILE A 136 1.94 9.15 -2.77
C ILE A 136 2.95 9.15 -3.93
N SER A 137 2.94 10.17 -4.80
CA SER A 137 3.88 10.22 -5.92
C SER A 137 5.32 10.37 -5.44
N TRP A 138 5.55 11.11 -4.36
CA TRP A 138 6.88 11.21 -3.74
C TRP A 138 7.27 9.91 -3.04
N PHE A 139 6.35 9.28 -2.30
CA PHE A 139 6.58 7.96 -1.69
C PHE A 139 7.02 6.93 -2.73
N MET A 140 6.23 6.78 -3.80
CA MET A 140 6.50 5.82 -4.87
C MET A 140 7.75 6.16 -5.67
N LYS A 141 8.03 7.46 -5.89
CA LYS A 141 9.27 7.91 -6.54
C LYS A 141 10.49 7.48 -5.75
N VAL A 142 10.53 7.77 -4.45
CA VAL A 142 11.66 7.41 -3.59
C VAL A 142 11.87 5.91 -3.52
N LEU A 143 10.77 5.15 -3.39
CA LEU A 143 10.80 3.68 -3.40
C LEU A 143 11.36 3.14 -4.72
N ASN A 144 10.76 3.53 -5.84
CA ASN A 144 11.13 3.03 -7.16
C ASN A 144 12.55 3.43 -7.57
N GLU A 145 12.96 4.67 -7.27
CA GLU A 145 14.31 5.15 -7.58
C GLU A 145 15.37 4.39 -6.79
N HIS A 146 15.13 4.14 -5.49
CA HIS A 146 16.03 3.36 -4.66
C HIS A 146 16.24 1.94 -5.21
N ILE A 147 15.15 1.21 -5.46
CA ILE A 147 15.22 -0.17 -5.96
C ILE A 147 15.86 -0.22 -7.36
N ALA A 148 15.51 0.73 -8.24
CA ALA A 148 16.12 0.79 -9.58
C ALA A 148 17.63 1.02 -9.54
N ARG A 149 18.10 1.90 -8.65
CA ARG A 149 19.54 2.19 -8.48
C ARG A 149 20.29 0.98 -7.94
N GLU A 150 19.75 0.31 -6.92
CA GLU A 150 20.35 -0.89 -6.35
C GLU A 150 20.42 -2.04 -7.38
N ALA A 151 19.31 -2.32 -8.06
CA ALA A 151 19.24 -3.34 -9.09
C ALA A 151 20.17 -3.03 -10.29
N ASN A 152 20.21 -1.76 -10.73
CA ASN A 152 21.11 -1.36 -11.82
C ASN A 152 22.59 -1.50 -11.45
N ARG A 153 22.93 -1.19 -10.18
CA ARG A 153 24.30 -1.34 -9.68
C ARG A 153 24.70 -2.82 -9.61
N GLU A 154 23.83 -3.69 -9.10
CA GLU A 154 24.07 -5.12 -9.04
C GLU A 154 24.18 -5.76 -10.43
N ASP A 155 23.27 -5.39 -11.35
CA ASP A 155 23.25 -5.89 -12.72
C ASP A 155 24.35 -5.26 -13.62
N VAL A 156 25.16 -4.33 -13.07
CA VAL A 156 26.19 -3.56 -13.80
C VAL A 156 25.63 -2.96 -15.09
N CYS A 157 24.45 -2.33 -15.01
CA CYS A 157 23.77 -1.79 -16.16
C CYS A 157 23.14 -0.42 -15.87
N THR A 158 22.72 0.26 -16.94
CA THR A 158 22.01 1.53 -16.89
C THR A 158 20.66 1.42 -17.61
N GLY A 159 19.77 2.38 -17.37
CA GLY A 159 18.50 2.46 -18.06
C GLY A 159 17.28 2.29 -17.16
N LYS A 160 16.12 2.22 -17.80
CA LYS A 160 14.82 2.10 -17.08
C LYS A 160 14.69 0.72 -16.45
N PHE A 161 14.33 0.70 -15.19
CA PHE A 161 14.04 -0.52 -14.45
C PHE A 161 12.53 -0.81 -14.36
N TRP A 162 11.70 0.24 -14.24
CA TRP A 162 10.25 0.15 -14.11
C TRP A 162 9.55 0.45 -15.43
N GLU A 163 8.42 -0.22 -15.67
CA GLU A 163 7.55 0.06 -16.80
C GLU A 163 7.13 1.53 -16.80
N PRO A 164 7.10 2.20 -17.98
CA PRO A 164 6.69 3.59 -18.10
C PRO A 164 5.17 3.72 -18.03
N ASP A 165 4.54 3.18 -16.97
CA ASP A 165 3.13 3.39 -16.74
C ASP A 165 2.91 4.80 -16.19
N ALA A 166 2.31 5.66 -17.03
CA ALA A 166 1.86 7.01 -16.67
C ALA A 166 2.89 7.81 -15.84
N ASP A 167 3.89 8.34 -16.51
CA ASP A 167 4.84 9.38 -16.06
C ASP A 167 5.78 9.08 -14.87
N GLN A 168 5.51 8.10 -14.02
CA GLN A 168 6.31 7.86 -12.80
C GLN A 168 6.58 6.38 -12.46
N GLY A 169 6.34 5.44 -13.38
CA GLY A 169 6.70 4.02 -13.19
C GLY A 169 5.82 3.25 -12.18
N PHE A 170 4.59 3.73 -11.87
CA PHE A 170 3.61 3.01 -11.07
C PHE A 170 2.17 3.32 -11.45
N LYS A 171 1.24 2.40 -11.20
CA LYS A 171 -0.22 2.59 -11.28
C LYS A 171 -0.76 2.91 -9.90
N SER A 172 -1.75 3.78 -9.80
CA SER A 172 -2.48 4.06 -8.56
C SER A 172 -3.98 3.89 -8.77
N GLN A 173 -4.66 3.34 -7.76
CA GLN A 173 -6.07 3.06 -7.74
C GLN A 173 -6.67 3.49 -6.40
N ALA A 174 -7.70 4.33 -6.42
CA ALA A 174 -8.37 4.78 -5.21
C ALA A 174 -9.34 3.72 -4.69
N LEU A 175 -9.33 3.46 -3.38
CA LEU A 175 -10.23 2.53 -2.69
C LEU A 175 -11.30 3.35 -1.96
N LEU A 176 -12.54 3.36 -2.48
CA LEU A 176 -13.54 4.37 -2.13
C LEU A 176 -14.45 4.01 -0.97
N ASP A 177 -14.44 2.74 -0.57
CA ASP A 177 -15.26 2.23 0.54
C ASP A 177 -14.64 0.97 1.17
N ASP A 178 -15.22 0.54 2.30
CA ASP A 178 -14.75 -0.63 3.05
C ASP A 178 -14.79 -1.93 2.23
N LYS A 179 -15.72 -2.06 1.28
CA LYS A 179 -15.79 -3.24 0.41
C LYS A 179 -14.58 -3.31 -0.51
N ALA A 180 -14.24 -2.17 -1.14
CA ALA A 180 -13.07 -2.06 -2.01
C ALA A 180 -11.77 -2.22 -1.21
N LEU A 181 -11.70 -1.64 -0.02
CA LEU A 181 -10.54 -1.76 0.87
C LEU A 181 -10.33 -3.23 1.26
N ALA A 182 -11.34 -3.92 1.79
CA ALA A 182 -11.24 -5.32 2.16
C ALA A 182 -10.83 -6.22 0.98
N ALA A 183 -11.45 -6.01 -0.19
CA ALA A 183 -11.15 -6.79 -1.39
C ALA A 183 -9.72 -6.55 -1.89
N CYS A 184 -9.24 -5.31 -1.82
CA CYS A 184 -7.87 -4.96 -2.20
C CYS A 184 -6.83 -5.53 -1.24
N LEU A 185 -7.05 -5.41 0.07
CA LEU A 185 -6.17 -5.99 1.08
C LEU A 185 -6.02 -7.51 0.87
N ALA A 186 -7.16 -8.22 0.74
CA ALA A 186 -7.14 -9.66 0.49
C ALA A 186 -6.52 -10.02 -0.87
N TYR A 187 -6.77 -9.21 -1.91
CA TYR A 187 -6.13 -9.39 -3.23
C TYR A 187 -4.60 -9.31 -3.13
N VAL A 188 -4.08 -8.32 -2.41
CA VAL A 188 -2.63 -8.09 -2.24
C VAL A 188 -2.02 -9.20 -1.41
N ASP A 189 -2.57 -9.51 -0.24
CA ASP A 189 -2.03 -10.50 0.69
C ASP A 189 -2.09 -11.94 0.15
N LEU A 190 -3.08 -12.26 -0.68
CA LEU A 190 -3.22 -13.58 -1.32
C LEU A 190 -2.55 -13.67 -2.71
N ASN A 191 -1.87 -12.62 -3.16
CA ASN A 191 -1.23 -12.62 -4.47
C ASN A 191 -0.18 -13.73 -4.65
N PRO A 192 0.72 -14.02 -3.66
CA PRO A 192 1.64 -15.13 -3.77
C PRO A 192 0.95 -16.50 -3.89
N ILE A 193 -0.17 -16.72 -3.19
CA ILE A 193 -0.95 -17.96 -3.28
C ILE A 193 -1.58 -18.10 -4.67
N ARG A 194 -2.17 -17.02 -5.20
CA ARG A 194 -2.72 -16.99 -6.56
C ARG A 194 -1.67 -17.24 -7.63
N ALA A 195 -0.46 -16.74 -7.42
CA ALA A 195 0.69 -16.96 -8.31
C ALA A 195 1.39 -18.32 -8.09
N LYS A 196 0.88 -19.17 -7.19
CA LYS A 196 1.48 -20.45 -6.81
C LYS A 196 2.92 -20.34 -6.28
N MET A 197 3.26 -19.19 -5.68
CA MET A 197 4.54 -18.92 -5.03
C MET A 197 4.54 -19.33 -3.56
N ALA A 198 3.35 -19.40 -2.94
CA ALA A 198 3.14 -19.83 -1.56
C ALA A 198 1.91 -20.73 -1.46
N GLU A 199 1.89 -21.59 -0.45
CA GLU A 199 0.76 -22.50 -0.21
C GLU A 199 -0.29 -21.92 0.74
N SER A 200 0.09 -21.00 1.60
CA SER A 200 -0.79 -20.39 2.60
C SER A 200 -0.35 -18.97 2.93
N PRO A 201 -1.19 -18.16 3.61
CA PRO A 201 -0.79 -16.83 4.05
C PRO A 201 0.43 -16.86 4.98
N GLU A 202 0.60 -17.91 5.81
CA GLU A 202 1.75 -18.07 6.70
C GLU A 202 3.06 -18.33 5.97
N THR A 203 3.01 -18.93 4.80
CA THR A 203 4.19 -19.22 3.97
C THR A 203 4.43 -18.15 2.91
N SER A 204 3.57 -17.14 2.86
CA SER A 204 3.67 -16.02 1.92
C SER A 204 4.71 -15.01 2.41
N GLU A 205 6.00 -15.32 2.25
CA GLU A 205 7.09 -14.42 2.61
C GLU A 205 6.98 -13.07 1.88
N HIS A 206 7.49 -12.01 2.49
CA HIS A 206 7.46 -10.64 1.96
C HIS A 206 6.05 -10.10 1.65
N THR A 207 5.10 -10.43 2.54
CA THR A 207 3.73 -9.88 2.54
C THR A 207 3.34 -9.30 3.89
N SER A 208 2.36 -8.39 3.87
CA SER A 208 1.73 -7.89 5.10
C SER A 208 1.02 -9.00 5.87
N ALA A 209 0.37 -9.96 5.19
CA ALA A 209 -0.28 -11.12 5.84
C ALA A 209 0.70 -11.87 6.75
N LYS A 210 1.90 -12.16 6.27
CA LYS A 210 2.95 -12.81 7.06
C LYS A 210 3.28 -12.01 8.33
N LYS A 211 3.44 -10.69 8.19
CA LYS A 211 3.73 -9.81 9.35
C LYS A 211 2.60 -9.83 10.38
N TRP A 212 1.34 -9.76 9.94
CA TRP A 212 0.17 -9.83 10.82
C TRP A 212 0.09 -11.17 11.56
N ILE A 213 0.26 -12.28 10.84
CA ILE A 213 0.19 -13.62 11.41
C ILE A 213 1.32 -13.85 12.42
N ASP A 214 2.56 -13.44 12.08
CA ASP A 214 3.70 -13.60 12.98
C ASP A 214 3.56 -12.75 14.24
N ALA A 215 3.02 -11.53 14.14
CA ALA A 215 2.71 -10.71 15.31
C ALA A 215 1.60 -11.33 16.16
N ALA A 216 0.52 -11.81 15.53
CA ALA A 216 -0.59 -12.46 16.20
C ALA A 216 -0.15 -13.74 16.95
N LYS A 217 0.73 -14.55 16.39
CA LYS A 217 1.30 -15.74 17.04
C LYS A 217 2.10 -15.42 18.32
N ARG A 218 2.61 -14.20 18.45
CA ARG A 218 3.33 -13.74 19.65
C ARG A 218 2.39 -13.21 20.74
N THR A 219 1.09 -13.24 20.53
CA THR A 219 0.10 -12.79 21.51
C THR A 219 0.08 -13.74 22.71
N LYS A 220 0.13 -13.17 23.93
CA LYS A 220 0.00 -13.95 25.16
C LYS A 220 -1.42 -14.49 25.26
N SER A 221 -1.58 -15.71 25.81
CA SER A 221 -2.88 -16.41 25.92
C SER A 221 -3.98 -15.62 26.66
N ASN A 222 -3.61 -14.67 27.52
CA ASN A 222 -4.53 -13.86 28.32
C ASN A 222 -4.72 -12.43 27.75
N ALA A 223 -4.26 -12.14 26.53
CA ALA A 223 -4.38 -10.81 25.95
C ALA A 223 -5.81 -10.59 25.41
N LEU A 224 -6.35 -9.39 25.62
CA LEU A 224 -7.69 -8.98 25.14
C LEU A 224 -7.74 -8.81 23.61
N SER A 225 -6.57 -8.60 22.96
CA SER A 225 -6.46 -8.43 21.52
C SER A 225 -5.17 -9.07 21.00
N LEU A 226 -5.16 -9.40 19.70
CA LEU A 226 -3.96 -9.90 19.03
C LEU A 226 -2.88 -8.81 18.92
N ASN A 227 -1.61 -9.21 19.08
CA ASN A 227 -0.49 -8.31 18.79
C ASN A 227 -0.48 -7.93 17.30
N GLN A 228 -0.10 -6.69 17.04
CA GLN A 228 0.00 -6.13 15.70
C GLN A 228 1.38 -5.51 15.47
N PRO A 229 1.92 -5.56 14.24
CA PRO A 229 3.21 -4.92 13.96
C PRO A 229 3.06 -3.39 13.93
N ASN A 230 3.90 -2.67 14.66
CA ASN A 230 3.86 -1.20 14.75
C ASN A 230 4.22 -0.48 13.44
N ILE A 231 4.73 -1.20 12.45
CA ILE A 231 5.17 -0.67 11.15
C ILE A 231 4.09 -0.72 10.07
N LEU A 232 2.91 -1.24 10.40
CA LEU A 232 1.74 -1.30 9.52
C LEU A 232 0.57 -0.58 10.19
N LEU A 233 -0.32 0.00 9.37
CA LEU A 233 -1.54 0.63 9.87
C LEU A 233 -2.40 -0.39 10.63
N PRO A 234 -2.69 -0.20 11.93
CA PRO A 234 -3.33 -1.21 12.74
C PRO A 234 -4.79 -1.49 12.35
N PHE A 235 -5.25 -2.69 12.61
CA PHE A 235 -6.67 -3.05 12.58
C PHE A 235 -7.33 -2.56 13.87
N ILE A 236 -8.34 -1.70 13.78
CA ILE A 236 -8.98 -1.04 14.92
C ILE A 236 -10.42 -1.52 15.20
N GLY A 237 -10.99 -2.33 14.31
CA GLY A 237 -12.31 -2.91 14.49
C GLY A 237 -13.43 -2.22 13.71
N ASN A 238 -14.59 -1.98 14.34
CA ASN A 238 -15.77 -1.50 13.66
C ASN A 238 -15.83 0.04 13.62
N PRO A 239 -15.99 0.68 12.44
CA PRO A 239 -16.00 2.16 12.28
C PRO A 239 -17.24 2.86 12.87
N ARG A 240 -18.17 2.16 13.52
CA ARG A 240 -19.39 2.75 14.10
C ARG A 240 -19.17 3.53 15.41
N GLU A 241 -17.97 3.42 15.97
CA GLU A 241 -17.56 4.15 17.17
C GLU A 241 -16.46 5.13 16.83
N SER A 242 -16.23 6.15 17.66
CA SER A 242 -15.07 7.03 17.53
C SER A 242 -13.80 6.22 17.74
N MET A 243 -13.13 5.88 16.66
CA MET A 243 -11.97 4.99 16.63
C MET A 243 -10.70 5.78 16.35
N PRO A 244 -9.54 5.34 16.86
CA PRO A 244 -8.26 5.86 16.40
C PRO A 244 -8.06 5.58 14.88
N ILE A 245 -7.08 6.22 14.28
CA ILE A 245 -6.73 5.99 12.86
C ILE A 245 -6.28 4.54 12.68
N GLY A 246 -6.85 3.85 11.70
CA GLY A 246 -6.53 2.46 11.40
C GLY A 246 -7.49 1.80 10.40
N LEU A 247 -7.24 0.52 10.12
CA LEU A 247 -8.10 -0.27 9.25
C LEU A 247 -9.45 -0.59 9.94
N PRO A 248 -10.60 -0.38 9.26
CA PRO A 248 -11.94 -0.49 9.86
C PRO A 248 -12.42 -1.95 10.03
N PHE A 249 -11.52 -2.86 10.35
CA PHE A 249 -11.79 -4.30 10.55
C PHE A 249 -11.11 -4.78 11.82
N LYS A 250 -11.58 -5.89 12.40
CA LYS A 250 -10.84 -6.63 13.43
C LYS A 250 -9.79 -7.51 12.75
N LEU A 251 -8.59 -7.58 13.33
CA LEU A 251 -7.53 -8.43 12.80
C LEU A 251 -7.94 -9.91 12.73
N THR A 252 -8.64 -10.43 13.77
CA THR A 252 -9.18 -11.80 13.77
C THR A 252 -10.07 -12.05 12.56
N ASP A 253 -11.05 -11.17 12.33
CA ASP A 253 -12.01 -11.31 11.24
C ASP A 253 -11.32 -11.23 9.86
N TYR A 254 -10.25 -10.42 9.76
CA TYR A 254 -9.47 -10.32 8.54
C TYR A 254 -8.63 -11.57 8.28
N LEU A 255 -7.98 -12.13 9.30
CA LEU A 255 -7.25 -13.39 9.17
C LEU A 255 -8.17 -14.55 8.79
N ASP A 256 -9.36 -14.65 9.41
CA ASP A 256 -10.37 -15.63 9.04
C ASP A 256 -10.78 -15.48 7.56
N LEU A 257 -10.97 -14.25 7.10
CA LEU A 257 -11.28 -13.95 5.70
C LEU A 257 -10.16 -14.39 4.75
N LEU A 258 -8.90 -14.12 5.11
CA LEU A 258 -7.75 -14.54 4.31
C LEU A 258 -7.65 -16.06 4.20
N TYR A 259 -7.79 -16.79 5.33
CA TYR A 259 -7.76 -18.25 5.34
C TYR A 259 -8.87 -18.83 4.49
N TRP A 260 -10.10 -18.40 4.74
CA TRP A 260 -11.27 -18.85 3.98
C TRP A 260 -11.09 -18.62 2.47
N THR A 261 -10.66 -17.41 2.08
CA THR A 261 -10.45 -17.04 0.68
C THR A 261 -9.28 -17.84 0.07
N GLY A 262 -8.18 -17.99 0.78
CA GLY A 262 -7.00 -18.73 0.35
C GLY A 262 -7.28 -20.20 0.10
N CYS A 263 -8.07 -20.84 0.97
CA CYS A 263 -8.49 -22.24 0.80
C CYS A 263 -9.30 -22.47 -0.50
N ILE A 264 -10.17 -21.51 -0.86
CA ILE A 264 -11.00 -21.62 -2.06
C ILE A 264 -10.20 -21.33 -3.34
N LEU A 265 -9.25 -20.40 -3.28
CA LEU A 265 -8.39 -20.06 -4.42
C LEU A 265 -7.43 -21.19 -4.80
N ARG A 266 -7.16 -22.13 -3.90
CA ARG A 266 -6.35 -23.32 -4.15
C ARG A 266 -7.24 -24.39 -4.77
N HIS A 267 -7.08 -24.61 -6.06
CA HIS A 267 -7.88 -25.57 -6.86
C HIS A 267 -7.74 -27.05 -6.46
N ASP A 268 -6.81 -27.41 -5.59
CA ASP A 268 -6.50 -28.79 -5.18
C ASP A 268 -7.33 -29.31 -4.00
N LYS A 269 -8.02 -28.42 -3.29
CA LYS A 269 -8.95 -28.81 -2.22
C LYS A 269 -10.38 -28.43 -2.57
N ARG A 270 -11.10 -29.31 -3.27
CA ARG A 270 -12.56 -29.38 -3.27
C ARG A 270 -13.04 -29.87 -1.89
N GLY A 271 -12.68 -29.16 -0.84
CA GLY A 271 -13.26 -29.31 0.47
C GLY A 271 -14.49 -28.44 0.57
N ALA A 272 -15.53 -28.95 1.22
CA ALA A 272 -16.75 -28.18 1.51
C ALA A 272 -16.37 -26.77 1.97
N ILE A 273 -16.94 -25.76 1.34
CA ILE A 273 -16.95 -24.39 1.86
C ILE A 273 -17.53 -24.53 3.25
N ASP A 274 -16.72 -24.27 4.29
CA ASP A 274 -17.18 -24.27 5.66
C ASP A 274 -18.43 -23.38 5.72
N GLU A 275 -19.52 -23.89 6.27
CA GLU A 275 -20.84 -23.24 6.25
C GLU A 275 -20.83 -21.86 6.93
N SER A 276 -19.79 -21.55 7.70
CA SER A 276 -19.62 -20.26 8.37
C SER A 276 -18.97 -19.22 7.47
N LEU A 277 -19.81 -18.36 6.88
CA LEU A 277 -19.35 -17.20 6.13
C LEU A 277 -18.51 -16.26 7.02
N PRO A 278 -17.30 -15.79 6.57
CA PRO A 278 -16.47 -14.89 7.34
C PRO A 278 -17.21 -13.63 7.83
N PRO A 279 -16.95 -13.17 9.08
CA PRO A 279 -17.67 -12.04 9.68
C PRO A 279 -17.65 -10.76 8.83
N ILE A 280 -16.52 -10.47 8.15
CA ILE A 280 -16.40 -9.30 7.27
C ILE A 280 -17.38 -9.37 6.11
N LEU A 281 -17.53 -10.53 5.46
CA LEU A 281 -18.46 -10.67 4.33
C LEU A 281 -19.90 -10.49 4.76
N LYS A 282 -20.28 -11.02 5.95
CA LYS A 282 -21.60 -10.79 6.56
C LYS A 282 -21.84 -9.30 6.82
N ARG A 283 -20.89 -8.62 7.45
CA ARG A 283 -20.98 -7.19 7.76
C ARG A 283 -21.12 -6.32 6.51
N LEU A 284 -20.29 -6.59 5.52
CA LEU A 284 -20.26 -5.82 4.27
C LEU A 284 -21.38 -6.24 3.30
N LYS A 285 -22.14 -7.27 3.61
CA LYS A 285 -23.21 -7.83 2.77
C LYS A 285 -22.70 -8.17 1.37
N ILE A 286 -21.54 -8.85 1.30
CA ILE A 286 -20.92 -9.31 0.04
C ILE A 286 -21.20 -10.80 -0.10
N GLU A 287 -21.75 -11.20 -1.26
CA GLU A 287 -21.92 -12.62 -1.57
C GLU A 287 -20.57 -13.30 -1.84
N PRO A 288 -20.37 -14.56 -1.35
CA PRO A 288 -19.10 -15.30 -1.52
C PRO A 288 -18.63 -15.38 -2.97
N LYS A 289 -19.54 -15.61 -3.91
CA LYS A 289 -19.23 -15.69 -5.35
C LYS A 289 -18.68 -14.36 -5.88
N ASN A 290 -19.32 -13.26 -5.52
CA ASN A 290 -18.91 -11.91 -5.91
C ASN A 290 -17.58 -11.54 -5.25
N TRP A 291 -17.37 -11.90 -3.98
CA TRP A 291 -16.12 -11.73 -3.28
C TRP A 291 -14.95 -12.41 -4.00
N LEU A 292 -15.09 -13.70 -4.30
CA LEU A 292 -14.04 -14.47 -4.97
C LEU A 292 -13.70 -13.92 -6.36
N GLN A 293 -14.70 -13.48 -7.12
CA GLN A 293 -14.50 -12.82 -8.41
C GLN A 293 -13.70 -11.51 -8.25
N ASN A 294 -14.03 -10.71 -7.25
CA ASN A 294 -13.31 -9.45 -6.99
C ASN A 294 -11.89 -9.70 -6.54
N VAL A 295 -11.63 -10.59 -5.60
CA VAL A 295 -10.29 -10.91 -5.12
C VAL A 295 -9.44 -11.57 -6.22
N LYS A 296 -10.05 -12.40 -7.08
CA LYS A 296 -9.33 -13.06 -8.17
C LYS A 296 -8.93 -12.11 -9.30
N TYR A 297 -9.79 -11.18 -9.65
CA TYR A 297 -9.65 -10.31 -10.83
C TYR A 297 -9.61 -8.82 -10.50
N PHE A 298 -9.10 -8.45 -9.34
CA PHE A 298 -9.17 -7.07 -8.81
C PHE A 298 -8.62 -6.03 -9.80
N GLU A 299 -7.40 -6.19 -10.31
CA GLU A 299 -6.79 -5.26 -11.26
C GLU A 299 -7.49 -5.26 -12.63
N THR A 300 -8.12 -6.36 -13.01
CA THR A 300 -8.87 -6.45 -14.27
C THR A 300 -10.21 -5.73 -14.15
N ASN A 301 -10.88 -5.91 -13.02
CA ASN A 301 -12.20 -5.34 -12.76
C ASN A 301 -12.14 -3.83 -12.47
N PHE A 302 -11.09 -3.38 -11.79
CA PHE A 302 -10.93 -2.00 -11.35
C PHE A 302 -9.66 -1.38 -11.96
N LYS A 303 -9.76 -0.24 -12.62
CA LYS A 303 -8.61 0.41 -13.28
C LYS A 303 -8.08 1.60 -12.46
N VAL A 304 -8.88 2.63 -12.27
CA VAL A 304 -8.48 3.89 -11.63
C VAL A 304 -9.00 4.00 -10.20
N MET A 305 -10.16 3.39 -9.94
CA MET A 305 -10.82 3.40 -8.63
C MET A 305 -11.63 2.13 -8.43
N ALA A 306 -11.75 1.70 -7.18
CA ALA A 306 -12.56 0.58 -6.75
C ALA A 306 -13.56 1.05 -5.69
N GLY A 307 -14.79 0.54 -5.74
CA GLY A 307 -15.85 0.88 -4.80
C GLY A 307 -17.22 0.47 -5.31
N SER A 308 -18.23 0.66 -4.48
CA SER A 308 -19.64 0.53 -4.88
C SER A 308 -19.97 1.58 -5.94
N LEU A 309 -21.01 1.33 -6.73
CA LEU A 309 -21.45 2.27 -7.75
C LEU A 309 -21.78 3.67 -7.19
N SER A 310 -22.34 3.73 -5.99
CA SER A 310 -22.62 4.97 -5.27
C SER A 310 -21.34 5.74 -4.92
N SER A 311 -20.34 5.06 -4.35
CA SER A 311 -19.04 5.64 -3.99
C SER A 311 -18.30 6.16 -5.22
N VAL A 312 -18.32 5.40 -6.32
CA VAL A 312 -17.69 5.80 -7.58
C VAL A 312 -18.39 7.01 -8.19
N LYS A 313 -19.74 7.04 -8.23
CA LYS A 313 -20.49 8.20 -8.72
C LYS A 313 -20.20 9.45 -7.90
N PHE A 314 -20.22 9.34 -6.57
CA PHE A 314 -19.89 10.45 -5.68
C PHE A 314 -18.51 11.04 -5.99
N LYS A 315 -17.47 10.18 -6.08
CA LYS A 315 -16.12 10.63 -6.43
C LYS A 315 -16.04 11.25 -7.82
N CYS A 316 -16.71 10.67 -8.81
CA CYS A 316 -16.72 11.21 -10.17
C CYS A 316 -17.31 12.63 -10.21
N THR A 317 -18.41 12.87 -9.50
CA THR A 317 -19.00 14.21 -9.38
C THR A 317 -18.01 15.17 -8.71
N HIS A 318 -17.37 14.77 -7.62
CA HIS A 318 -16.41 15.61 -6.88
C HIS A 318 -15.17 15.98 -7.72
N LEU A 319 -14.67 15.05 -8.54
CA LEU A 319 -13.50 15.26 -9.41
C LEU A 319 -13.85 15.79 -10.81
N GLY A 320 -15.09 16.14 -11.08
CA GLY A 320 -15.52 16.66 -12.39
C GLY A 320 -15.35 15.67 -13.55
N TYR A 321 -15.48 14.37 -13.29
CA TYR A 321 -15.45 13.35 -14.35
C TYR A 321 -16.74 13.42 -15.19
N GLN A 322 -16.61 13.57 -16.48
CA GLN A 322 -17.76 13.57 -17.39
C GLN A 322 -18.40 12.18 -17.60
N ARG A 323 -17.65 11.11 -17.35
CA ARG A 323 -18.11 9.71 -17.46
C ARG A 323 -17.58 8.90 -16.29
N VAL A 324 -18.44 8.05 -15.74
CA VAL A 324 -18.06 7.07 -14.72
C VAL A 324 -17.13 6.03 -15.36
N PRO A 325 -15.93 5.78 -14.83
CA PRO A 325 -15.08 4.69 -15.29
C PRO A 325 -15.81 3.33 -15.18
N ALA A 326 -15.48 2.40 -16.08
CA ALA A 326 -16.00 1.05 -15.99
C ALA A 326 -15.66 0.45 -14.62
N THR A 327 -16.68 0.15 -13.83
CA THR A 327 -16.56 -0.51 -12.54
C THR A 327 -17.23 -1.86 -12.62
N SER A 328 -16.71 -2.85 -11.93
CA SER A 328 -17.43 -4.11 -11.78
C SER A 328 -18.70 -3.86 -10.94
N PRO A 329 -19.90 -4.25 -11.42
CA PRO A 329 -21.14 -4.15 -10.65
C PRO A 329 -21.15 -5.09 -9.42
N ILE A 330 -20.08 -5.81 -9.18
CA ILE A 330 -19.98 -6.90 -8.20
C ILE A 330 -19.73 -6.40 -6.75
N LEU A 331 -19.39 -5.13 -6.55
CA LEU A 331 -19.31 -4.51 -5.20
C LEU A 331 -20.63 -3.86 -4.75
N THR A 332 -21.68 -4.03 -5.53
CA THR A 332 -23.03 -3.57 -5.15
C THR A 332 -23.75 -4.58 -4.28
#